data_1e6d0d65d8f748cfae5dcf249fedba05
#
_entry.id   1e6d0d65d8f748cfae5dcf249fedba05
#
_cell.length_a   1.000
_cell.length_b   1.000
_cell.length_c   1.000
_cell.angle_alpha   90.00
_cell.angle_beta   90.00
_cell.angle_gamma   90.00
#
_symmetry.space_group_name_H-M   'P 1'
#
loop_
_entity.id
_entity.type
_entity.pdbx_description
1 polymer ?
#
loop_
_entity_poly.entity_id
_entity_poly.type
_entity_poly.pdbx_seq_one_letter_code
_entity_poly.pdbx_strand_id
1 'polypeptide(L)'
;MFVESVKTPGIAHLSYLIGSDGEACVIDPQLDTQHYLTLAGKHECRITTIIETHRNEDFISGAVALANQTGADIYHGKYADEPIEYARKAGNGDKFEIGKWTLEVIATPGHTKDSICVLAIDNEQDGQPIGVFTGDTLFVSEVGRTDFYPEEMEKMAGQLYDSLQTLANLGDDIIVYPAHGAGSVCGSGMAEREFTTIGIEKRQNPGYQCTSKKAFIERKLKENHYIAPYFSKMEQSNVTGMDTPLPPVACQKLAQDAQSAWQKSAERPGVLIDVRSHAQFRDCHYPGSLNLPGGLLSAYGGWFLDYSTPIALVADSHQQATESSEQLWRMGYQQISGYLTMVPKPDTIEAYHRQHVNAVTADKVDEHIRAPRANWQLLDVRKQEEVENNEFDQAKHIYLGYLPEMCHQLDKSRHYTLACGSGKRATVAASYLLAQGFENVDVFIGSMQAWQSYQQ
;
A
#
# COMPACT_ATOMS: atom_id res chain seq x y z
N MET A 1 -12.96 -19.49 22.50
CA MET A 1 -12.83 -18.12 21.97
C MET A 1 -11.50 -17.99 21.25
N PHE A 2 -11.42 -17.25 20.13
CA PHE A 2 -10.20 -17.07 19.35
C PHE A 2 -10.22 -15.71 18.63
N VAL A 3 -9.03 -15.21 18.28
CA VAL A 3 -8.78 -14.12 17.33
C VAL A 3 -7.69 -14.62 16.38
N GLU A 4 -7.98 -14.69 15.09
CA GLU A 4 -7.03 -15.02 14.03
C GLU A 4 -6.74 -13.76 13.22
N SER A 5 -5.47 -13.44 13.00
CA SER A 5 -5.02 -12.34 12.13
C SER A 5 -4.81 -12.87 10.70
N VAL A 6 -5.31 -12.17 9.73
CA VAL A 6 -5.12 -12.47 8.30
C VAL A 6 -4.39 -11.30 7.65
N LYS A 7 -3.17 -11.56 7.21
CA LYS A 7 -2.33 -10.56 6.54
C LYS A 7 -2.55 -10.60 5.04
N THR A 8 -2.80 -9.43 4.46
CA THR A 8 -2.91 -9.29 3.00
C THR A 8 -1.52 -9.12 2.38
N PRO A 9 -1.03 -10.12 1.64
CA PRO A 9 0.29 -10.02 1.03
C PRO A 9 0.40 -8.82 0.09
N GLY A 10 1.48 -8.06 0.23
CA GLY A 10 1.83 -6.96 -0.67
C GLY A 10 1.17 -5.61 -0.38
N ILE A 11 0.20 -5.53 0.55
CA ILE A 11 -0.50 -4.27 0.90
C ILE A 11 -0.24 -3.86 2.35
N ALA A 12 0.35 -4.73 3.17
CA ALA A 12 0.56 -4.55 4.61
C ALA A 12 -0.74 -4.38 5.43
N HIS A 13 -1.89 -4.77 4.85
CA HIS A 13 -3.18 -4.76 5.49
C HIS A 13 -3.34 -5.97 6.42
N LEU A 14 -3.99 -5.76 7.55
CA LEU A 14 -4.33 -6.74 8.57
C LEU A 14 -5.84 -6.75 8.77
N SER A 15 -6.44 -7.92 8.63
CA SER A 15 -7.83 -8.19 8.94
C SER A 15 -7.96 -9.29 9.98
N TYR A 16 -9.12 -9.45 10.57
CA TYR A 16 -9.26 -10.33 11.71
C TYR A 16 -10.52 -11.19 11.62
N LEU A 17 -10.41 -12.45 12.07
CA LEU A 17 -11.54 -13.33 12.34
C LEU A 17 -11.60 -13.55 13.86
N ILE A 18 -12.67 -13.09 14.51
CA ILE A 18 -12.94 -13.29 15.93
C ILE A 18 -14.19 -14.15 16.11
N GLY A 19 -14.16 -15.14 17.00
CA GLY A 19 -15.30 -16.01 17.18
C GLY A 19 -15.26 -16.90 18.40
N SER A 20 -16.42 -17.47 18.72
CA SER A 20 -16.64 -18.54 19.70
C SER A 20 -17.99 -19.20 19.51
N ASP A 21 -18.20 -20.37 20.10
CA ASP A 21 -19.49 -21.08 20.17
C ASP A 21 -20.22 -21.20 18.83
N GLY A 22 -19.47 -21.47 17.75
CA GLY A 22 -20.04 -21.68 16.41
C GLY A 22 -20.33 -20.40 15.62
N GLU A 23 -20.05 -19.23 16.16
CA GLU A 23 -20.22 -17.94 15.47
C GLU A 23 -18.91 -17.17 15.34
N ALA A 24 -18.76 -16.42 14.24
CA ALA A 24 -17.59 -15.59 13.98
C ALA A 24 -17.97 -14.27 13.30
N CYS A 25 -17.17 -13.24 13.58
CA CYS A 25 -17.15 -11.94 12.90
C CYS A 25 -15.84 -11.76 12.17
N VAL A 26 -15.90 -11.18 10.96
CA VAL A 26 -14.70 -10.72 10.23
C VAL A 26 -14.62 -9.20 10.29
N ILE A 27 -13.44 -8.69 10.58
CA ILE A 27 -13.16 -7.26 10.64
C ILE A 27 -12.21 -6.90 9.50
N ASP A 28 -12.60 -5.93 8.67
CA ASP A 28 -11.88 -5.43 7.48
C ASP A 28 -11.44 -6.53 6.51
N PRO A 29 -12.37 -7.32 5.92
CA PRO A 29 -11.99 -8.44 5.05
C PRO A 29 -11.31 -8.00 3.76
N GLN A 30 -10.22 -8.69 3.40
CA GLN A 30 -9.60 -8.61 2.07
C GLN A 30 -10.45 -9.34 1.02
N LEU A 31 -10.19 -9.08 -0.28
CA LEU A 31 -10.89 -9.73 -1.40
C LEU A 31 -10.77 -11.24 -1.45
N ASP A 32 -9.67 -11.81 -0.97
CA ASP A 32 -9.44 -13.26 -0.92
C ASP A 32 -10.19 -13.89 0.26
N THR A 33 -11.49 -14.05 0.08
CA THR A 33 -12.43 -14.51 1.12
C THR A 33 -12.19 -15.95 1.56
N GLN A 34 -11.49 -16.77 0.75
CA GLN A 34 -11.26 -18.18 1.05
C GLN A 34 -10.47 -18.39 2.34
N HIS A 35 -9.60 -17.44 2.72
CA HIS A 35 -8.87 -17.46 3.97
C HIS A 35 -9.83 -17.48 5.18
N TYR A 36 -10.84 -16.61 5.17
CA TYR A 36 -11.81 -16.53 6.28
C TYR A 36 -12.69 -17.77 6.36
N LEU A 37 -13.15 -18.29 5.23
CA LEU A 37 -13.94 -19.52 5.17
C LEU A 37 -13.16 -20.72 5.70
N THR A 38 -11.87 -20.80 5.35
CA THR A 38 -10.99 -21.88 5.83
C THR A 38 -10.74 -21.77 7.34
N LEU A 39 -10.47 -20.56 7.86
CA LEU A 39 -10.27 -20.32 9.29
C LEU A 39 -11.54 -20.57 10.09
N ALA A 40 -12.69 -20.07 9.62
CA ALA A 40 -13.99 -20.31 10.26
C ALA A 40 -14.30 -21.81 10.32
N GLY A 41 -14.06 -22.55 9.24
CA GLY A 41 -14.21 -24.02 9.19
C GLY A 41 -13.28 -24.74 10.18
N LYS A 42 -12.00 -24.29 10.32
CA LYS A 42 -11.04 -24.81 11.29
C LYS A 42 -11.54 -24.67 12.73
N HIS A 43 -12.23 -23.57 13.03
CA HIS A 43 -12.79 -23.29 14.35
C HIS A 43 -14.25 -23.74 14.50
N GLU A 44 -14.79 -24.46 13.53
CA GLU A 44 -16.20 -24.92 13.51
C GLU A 44 -17.22 -23.77 13.71
N CYS A 45 -16.90 -22.57 13.19
CA CYS A 45 -17.72 -21.38 13.29
C CYS A 45 -18.32 -20.99 11.95
N ARG A 46 -19.50 -20.38 12.00
CA ARG A 46 -20.15 -19.72 10.86
C ARG A 46 -19.92 -18.22 10.96
N ILE A 47 -19.48 -17.60 9.88
CA ILE A 47 -19.35 -16.14 9.79
C ILE A 47 -20.77 -15.56 9.69
N THR A 48 -21.19 -14.79 10.70
CA THR A 48 -22.52 -14.19 10.82
C THR A 48 -22.49 -12.67 10.67
N THR A 49 -21.33 -12.07 10.89
CA THR A 49 -21.14 -10.62 10.96
C THR A 49 -19.86 -10.21 10.27
N ILE A 50 -19.90 -9.10 9.56
CA ILE A 50 -18.73 -8.45 8.96
C ILE A 50 -18.76 -7.00 9.41
N ILE A 51 -17.63 -6.46 9.90
CA ILE A 51 -17.52 -5.06 10.32
C ILE A 51 -16.37 -4.44 9.56
N GLU A 52 -16.60 -3.31 8.90
CA GLU A 52 -15.59 -2.47 8.29
C GLU A 52 -15.33 -1.28 9.20
N THR A 53 -14.05 -1.09 9.58
CA THR A 53 -13.67 -0.03 10.53
C THR A 53 -13.75 1.36 9.89
N HIS A 54 -13.55 1.45 8.59
CA HIS A 54 -13.63 2.68 7.80
C HIS A 54 -13.69 2.36 6.31
N ARG A 55 -13.90 3.36 5.46
CA ARG A 55 -13.77 3.24 4.03
C ARG A 55 -12.29 3.19 3.64
N ASN A 56 -11.80 1.99 3.38
CA ASN A 56 -10.40 1.78 3.01
C ASN A 56 -10.08 2.43 1.65
N GLU A 57 -8.95 3.12 1.57
CA GLU A 57 -8.50 3.83 0.37
C GLU A 57 -7.41 3.12 -0.42
N ASP A 58 -6.82 2.06 0.10
CA ASP A 58 -5.66 1.41 -0.51
C ASP A 58 -5.92 -0.01 -1.05
N PHE A 59 -7.09 -0.59 -0.78
CA PHE A 59 -7.51 -1.88 -1.33
C PHE A 59 -9.04 -1.99 -1.47
N ILE A 60 -9.49 -2.96 -2.26
CA ILE A 60 -10.91 -3.29 -2.39
C ILE A 60 -11.33 -4.22 -1.25
N SER A 61 -12.36 -3.82 -0.50
CA SER A 61 -12.94 -4.66 0.55
C SER A 61 -13.55 -5.95 0.01
N GLY A 62 -13.31 -7.04 0.73
CA GLY A 62 -13.94 -8.33 0.49
C GLY A 62 -15.32 -8.52 1.15
N ALA A 63 -15.86 -7.50 1.81
CA ALA A 63 -17.06 -7.60 2.62
C ALA A 63 -18.28 -8.11 1.82
N VAL A 64 -18.54 -7.53 0.65
CA VAL A 64 -19.66 -7.96 -0.22
C VAL A 64 -19.47 -9.39 -0.71
N ALA A 65 -18.25 -9.74 -1.17
CA ALA A 65 -17.94 -11.08 -1.65
C ALA A 65 -18.10 -12.12 -0.53
N LEU A 66 -17.66 -11.81 0.67
CA LEU A 66 -17.76 -12.70 1.84
C LEU A 66 -19.21 -12.83 2.30
N ALA A 67 -19.97 -11.73 2.33
CA ALA A 67 -21.41 -11.74 2.67
C ALA A 67 -22.22 -12.58 1.70
N ASN A 68 -21.96 -12.48 0.39
CA ASN A 68 -22.61 -13.31 -0.64
C ASN A 68 -22.37 -14.81 -0.44
N GLN A 69 -21.21 -15.19 0.11
CA GLN A 69 -20.86 -16.59 0.37
C GLN A 69 -21.41 -17.13 1.69
N THR A 70 -21.56 -16.28 2.70
CA THR A 70 -21.87 -16.69 4.08
C THR A 70 -23.27 -16.33 4.53
N GLY A 71 -23.88 -15.33 3.90
CA GLY A 71 -25.14 -14.71 4.35
C GLY A 71 -24.94 -13.79 5.55
N ALA A 72 -23.71 -13.38 5.88
CA ALA A 72 -23.40 -12.48 6.97
C ALA A 72 -23.91 -11.05 6.71
N ASP A 73 -24.34 -10.37 7.77
CA ASP A 73 -24.66 -8.95 7.72
C ASP A 73 -23.37 -8.10 7.73
N ILE A 74 -23.33 -7.06 6.90
CA ILE A 74 -22.21 -6.12 6.83
C ILE A 74 -22.57 -4.85 7.59
N TYR A 75 -21.64 -4.37 8.42
CA TYR A 75 -21.75 -3.13 9.18
C TYR A 75 -20.58 -2.20 8.91
N HIS A 76 -20.87 -0.89 8.84
CA HIS A 76 -19.90 0.16 8.58
C HIS A 76 -20.20 1.41 9.42
N GLY A 77 -19.18 2.22 9.72
CA GLY A 77 -19.35 3.45 10.49
C GLY A 77 -20.40 4.40 9.90
N LYS A 78 -21.35 4.86 10.74
CA LYS A 78 -22.54 5.59 10.26
C LYS A 78 -22.28 7.00 9.74
N TYR A 79 -21.08 7.55 9.95
CA TYR A 79 -20.73 8.94 9.59
C TYR A 79 -19.94 9.07 8.30
N ALA A 80 -20.00 8.07 7.42
CA ALA A 80 -19.42 8.15 6.08
C ALA A 80 -20.01 9.36 5.31
N ASP A 81 -19.18 10.05 4.54
CA ASP A 81 -19.60 11.21 3.72
C ASP A 81 -20.63 10.80 2.67
N GLU A 82 -20.46 9.62 2.09
CA GLU A 82 -21.38 8.99 1.18
C GLU A 82 -21.96 7.72 1.83
N PRO A 83 -23.25 7.41 1.62
CA PRO A 83 -23.83 6.17 2.13
C PRO A 83 -23.10 4.95 1.55
N ILE A 84 -22.63 4.06 2.41
CA ILE A 84 -22.10 2.76 1.99
C ILE A 84 -23.29 1.89 1.59
N GLU A 85 -23.43 1.61 0.28
CA GLU A 85 -24.68 1.08 -0.29
C GLU A 85 -25.01 -0.35 0.17
N TYR A 86 -23.97 -1.13 0.49
CA TYR A 86 -24.08 -2.56 0.84
C TYR A 86 -24.06 -2.85 2.35
N ALA A 87 -23.82 -1.86 3.18
CA ALA A 87 -23.63 -2.04 4.62
C ALA A 87 -24.71 -1.37 5.45
N ARG A 88 -25.01 -1.98 6.60
CA ARG A 88 -25.80 -1.36 7.66
C ARG A 88 -24.94 -0.40 8.46
N LYS A 89 -25.54 0.66 8.97
CA LYS A 89 -24.84 1.68 9.76
C LYS A 89 -24.58 1.19 11.18
N ALA A 90 -23.34 1.29 11.64
CA ALA A 90 -22.95 1.06 13.02
C ALA A 90 -22.53 2.39 13.69
N GLY A 91 -23.07 2.66 14.87
CA GLY A 91 -22.81 3.87 15.64
C GLY A 91 -22.14 3.59 16.98
N ASN A 92 -21.66 4.64 17.64
CA ASN A 92 -21.02 4.52 18.94
C ASN A 92 -21.95 3.85 19.97
N GLY A 93 -21.44 2.79 20.64
CA GLY A 93 -22.17 2.01 21.62
C GLY A 93 -23.03 0.87 21.05
N ASP A 94 -23.12 0.70 19.73
CA ASP A 94 -23.77 -0.46 19.13
C ASP A 94 -22.98 -1.73 19.48
N LYS A 95 -23.70 -2.83 19.75
CA LYS A 95 -23.14 -4.10 20.23
C LYS A 95 -23.56 -5.26 19.34
N PHE A 96 -22.61 -6.15 19.10
CA PHE A 96 -22.81 -7.39 18.36
C PHE A 96 -22.39 -8.57 19.24
N GLU A 97 -23.29 -9.50 19.46
CA GLU A 97 -22.99 -10.74 20.19
C GLU A 97 -22.48 -11.78 19.21
N ILE A 98 -21.26 -12.29 19.45
CA ILE A 98 -20.59 -13.31 18.63
C ILE A 98 -20.19 -14.46 19.55
N GLY A 99 -21.11 -15.37 19.78
CA GLY A 99 -20.95 -16.42 20.79
C GLY A 99 -20.75 -15.82 22.20
N LYS A 100 -19.57 -15.97 22.77
CA LYS A 100 -19.20 -15.42 24.10
C LYS A 100 -18.54 -14.04 24.03
N TRP A 101 -18.40 -13.47 22.85
CA TRP A 101 -17.90 -12.13 22.66
C TRP A 101 -19.02 -11.12 22.56
N THR A 102 -18.86 -9.96 23.20
CA THR A 102 -19.55 -8.73 22.83
C THR A 102 -18.58 -7.82 22.09
N LEU A 103 -18.90 -7.45 20.85
CA LEU A 103 -18.15 -6.50 20.04
C LEU A 103 -18.87 -5.15 20.12
N GLU A 104 -18.26 -4.15 20.79
CA GLU A 104 -18.85 -2.82 20.97
C GLU A 104 -18.18 -1.80 20.06
N VAL A 105 -18.97 -1.02 19.33
CA VAL A 105 -18.49 0.03 18.41
C VAL A 105 -18.13 1.28 19.19
N ILE A 106 -16.95 1.81 18.95
CA ILE A 106 -16.47 3.11 19.41
C ILE A 106 -16.24 4.00 18.18
N ALA A 107 -16.98 5.11 18.06
CA ALA A 107 -16.73 6.08 17.00
C ALA A 107 -15.39 6.77 17.22
N THR A 108 -14.50 6.72 16.24
CA THR A 108 -13.14 7.28 16.30
C THR A 108 -12.79 8.09 15.03
N PRO A 109 -13.56 9.15 14.73
CA PRO A 109 -13.29 9.98 13.55
C PRO A 109 -11.93 10.66 13.64
N GLY A 110 -11.32 10.93 12.48
CA GLY A 110 -10.06 11.67 12.39
C GLY A 110 -9.19 11.21 11.24
N HIS A 111 -8.98 9.92 11.06
CA HIS A 111 -8.42 9.36 9.83
C HIS A 111 -9.42 9.53 8.68
N THR A 112 -10.60 8.96 8.86
CA THR A 112 -11.80 9.28 8.06
C THR A 112 -12.95 9.71 8.99
N LYS A 113 -14.04 10.27 8.44
CA LYS A 113 -15.20 10.70 9.23
C LYS A 113 -16.00 9.51 9.77
N ASP A 114 -15.99 8.41 9.05
CA ASP A 114 -16.67 7.16 9.34
C ASP A 114 -15.88 6.18 10.20
N SER A 115 -14.63 6.50 10.53
CA SER A 115 -13.77 5.62 11.32
C SER A 115 -14.42 5.19 12.63
N ILE A 116 -14.40 3.89 12.88
CA ILE A 116 -14.81 3.23 14.12
C ILE A 116 -13.71 2.28 14.60
N CYS A 117 -13.64 2.10 15.89
CA CYS A 117 -12.94 0.98 16.52
C CYS A 117 -13.95 -0.04 17.04
N VAL A 118 -13.52 -1.29 17.16
CA VAL A 118 -14.38 -2.36 17.68
C VAL A 118 -13.73 -2.95 18.91
N LEU A 119 -14.35 -2.74 20.08
CA LEU A 119 -13.89 -3.22 21.37
C LEU A 119 -14.36 -4.66 21.57
N ALA A 120 -13.43 -5.58 21.84
CA ALA A 120 -13.73 -6.98 22.13
C ALA A 120 -13.82 -7.20 23.63
N ILE A 121 -15.01 -7.60 24.09
CA ILE A 121 -15.35 -7.84 25.50
C ILE A 121 -15.58 -9.32 25.69
N ASP A 122 -14.88 -9.91 26.64
CA ASP A 122 -15.02 -11.32 27.01
C ASP A 122 -16.13 -11.49 28.07
N ASN A 123 -17.25 -12.07 27.68
CA ASN A 123 -18.39 -12.27 28.56
C ASN A 123 -18.16 -13.39 29.59
N GLU A 124 -17.12 -14.23 29.43
CA GLU A 124 -16.74 -15.24 30.42
C GLU A 124 -15.84 -14.68 31.54
N GLN A 125 -15.25 -13.49 31.33
CA GLN A 125 -14.37 -12.83 32.29
C GLN A 125 -14.95 -11.52 32.82
N ASP A 126 -16.11 -11.60 33.45
CA ASP A 126 -16.83 -10.46 34.05
C ASP A 126 -17.07 -9.28 33.09
N GLY A 127 -17.17 -9.55 31.78
CA GLY A 127 -17.39 -8.54 30.75
C GLY A 127 -16.25 -7.52 30.63
N GLN A 128 -15.02 -7.93 30.89
CA GLN A 128 -13.87 -7.04 30.74
C GLN A 128 -13.44 -6.95 29.26
N PRO A 129 -13.13 -5.74 28.77
CA PRO A 129 -12.52 -5.58 27.46
C PRO A 129 -11.08 -6.14 27.47
N ILE A 130 -10.72 -6.88 26.42
CA ILE A 130 -9.39 -7.47 26.30
C ILE A 130 -8.64 -7.03 25.04
N GLY A 131 -9.35 -6.52 24.04
CA GLY A 131 -8.73 -6.06 22.81
C GLY A 131 -9.59 -5.02 22.09
N VAL A 132 -8.98 -4.25 21.22
CA VAL A 132 -9.65 -3.27 20.38
C VAL A 132 -9.06 -3.32 18.94
N PHE A 133 -9.95 -3.49 17.96
CA PHE A 133 -9.61 -3.38 16.55
C PHE A 133 -9.72 -1.91 16.18
N THR A 134 -8.59 -1.30 15.85
CA THR A 134 -8.48 0.15 15.76
C THR A 134 -8.57 0.71 14.35
N GLY A 135 -8.73 -0.15 13.35
CA GLY A 135 -8.66 0.32 11.98
C GLY A 135 -7.38 1.14 11.75
N ASP A 136 -7.55 2.27 11.12
CA ASP A 136 -6.48 3.25 10.87
C ASP A 136 -6.49 4.43 11.85
N THR A 137 -7.17 4.29 13.00
CA THR A 137 -7.11 5.29 14.08
C THR A 137 -5.78 5.21 14.84
N LEU A 138 -5.36 3.99 15.22
CA LEU A 138 -4.13 3.75 15.99
C LEU A 138 -3.39 2.54 15.44
N PHE A 139 -2.15 2.74 15.06
CA PHE A 139 -1.21 1.70 14.63
C PHE A 139 -0.19 1.37 15.72
N VAL A 140 0.71 0.44 15.40
CA VAL A 140 1.88 0.18 16.23
C VAL A 140 2.93 1.26 16.00
N SER A 141 3.14 2.10 17.00
CA SER A 141 4.09 3.24 17.01
C SER A 141 3.72 4.41 16.08
N GLU A 142 2.51 4.43 15.50
CA GLU A 142 2.04 5.51 14.65
C GLU A 142 0.51 5.69 14.81
N VAL A 143 -0.02 6.79 14.27
CA VAL A 143 -1.46 7.08 14.20
C VAL A 143 -1.87 7.40 12.78
N GLY A 144 -3.13 7.25 12.46
CA GLY A 144 -3.67 7.50 11.11
C GLY A 144 -3.33 8.88 10.55
N ARG A 145 -3.20 8.97 9.25
CA ARG A 145 -3.11 10.24 8.54
C ARG A 145 -4.45 10.99 8.60
N THR A 146 -4.44 12.33 8.40
CA THR A 146 -5.64 13.17 8.57
C THR A 146 -5.87 14.11 7.40
N ASP A 147 -5.26 13.83 6.24
CA ASP A 147 -5.20 14.73 5.09
C ASP A 147 -6.13 14.35 3.92
N PHE A 148 -7.01 13.37 4.10
CA PHE A 148 -8.02 13.01 3.09
C PHE A 148 -9.09 14.09 2.86
N TYR A 149 -9.21 15.04 3.78
CA TYR A 149 -10.12 16.18 3.71
C TYR A 149 -9.34 17.50 3.73
N PRO A 150 -8.79 17.95 2.60
CA PRO A 150 -7.89 19.10 2.56
C PRO A 150 -8.45 20.38 3.20
N GLU A 151 -9.77 20.61 3.06
CA GLU A 151 -10.46 21.77 3.64
C GLU A 151 -10.75 21.61 5.15
N GLU A 152 -10.61 20.41 5.70
CA GLU A 152 -10.95 20.10 7.10
C GLU A 152 -9.75 19.50 7.88
N MET A 153 -8.51 19.60 7.39
CA MET A 153 -7.34 18.92 7.97
C MET A 153 -7.15 19.21 9.47
N GLU A 154 -7.30 20.47 9.90
CA GLU A 154 -7.20 20.86 11.31
C GLU A 154 -8.28 20.19 12.17
N LYS A 155 -9.51 20.16 11.66
CA LYS A 155 -10.65 19.50 12.31
C LYS A 155 -10.43 17.99 12.42
N MET A 156 -9.99 17.34 11.33
CA MET A 156 -9.72 15.90 11.30
C MET A 156 -8.60 15.52 12.27
N ALA A 157 -7.50 16.29 12.29
CA ALA A 157 -6.42 16.10 13.26
C ALA A 157 -6.92 16.28 14.71
N GLY A 158 -7.80 17.25 14.95
CA GLY A 158 -8.41 17.48 16.26
C GLY A 158 -9.33 16.34 16.68
N GLN A 159 -10.09 15.75 15.76
CA GLN A 159 -10.93 14.59 16.00
C GLN A 159 -10.11 13.33 16.27
N LEU A 160 -9.02 13.10 15.51
CA LEU A 160 -8.11 12.00 15.77
C LEU A 160 -7.50 12.07 17.16
N TYR A 161 -7.09 13.27 17.61
CA TYR A 161 -6.62 13.44 18.99
C TYR A 161 -7.67 13.02 20.03
N ASP A 162 -8.92 13.46 19.87
CA ASP A 162 -10.02 13.09 20.80
C ASP A 162 -10.28 11.60 20.77
N SER A 163 -10.24 10.98 19.60
CA SER A 163 -10.37 9.52 19.40
C SER A 163 -9.25 8.75 20.11
N LEU A 164 -8.00 9.21 20.02
CA LEU A 164 -6.88 8.63 20.73
C LEU A 164 -7.03 8.76 22.26
N GLN A 165 -7.57 9.89 22.77
CA GLN A 165 -7.88 10.03 24.21
C GLN A 165 -8.98 9.04 24.65
N THR A 166 -9.98 8.80 23.81
CA THR A 166 -11.00 7.79 24.08
C THR A 166 -10.39 6.40 24.20
N LEU A 167 -9.50 6.01 23.27
CA LEU A 167 -8.77 4.74 23.33
C LEU A 167 -7.86 4.65 24.56
N ALA A 168 -7.17 5.73 24.92
CA ALA A 168 -6.29 5.78 26.09
C ALA A 168 -7.00 5.47 27.42
N ASN A 169 -8.32 5.71 27.48
CA ASN A 169 -9.15 5.48 28.66
C ASN A 169 -9.68 4.03 28.78
N LEU A 170 -9.46 3.17 27.78
CA LEU A 170 -9.90 1.77 27.81
C LEU A 170 -9.11 0.92 28.80
N GLY A 171 -7.87 1.28 29.10
CA GLY A 171 -6.96 0.57 29.98
C GLY A 171 -5.65 0.20 29.29
N ASP A 172 -4.57 0.11 30.07
CA ASP A 172 -3.22 -0.08 29.54
C ASP A 172 -2.97 -1.50 28.99
N ASP A 173 -3.71 -2.49 29.49
CA ASP A 173 -3.54 -3.92 29.12
C ASP A 173 -4.33 -4.32 27.88
N ILE A 174 -5.18 -3.43 27.32
CA ILE A 174 -5.98 -3.71 26.14
C ILE A 174 -5.08 -3.91 24.92
N ILE A 175 -5.24 -5.05 24.24
CA ILE A 175 -4.50 -5.39 23.02
C ILE A 175 -5.05 -4.54 21.87
N VAL A 176 -4.16 -3.95 21.09
CA VAL A 176 -4.47 -3.16 19.90
C VAL A 176 -4.25 -4.02 18.65
N TYR A 177 -5.28 -4.15 17.84
CA TYR A 177 -5.30 -4.84 16.54
C TYR A 177 -5.54 -3.80 15.42
N PRO A 178 -4.49 -3.27 14.80
CA PRO A 178 -4.61 -2.25 13.75
C PRO A 178 -4.97 -2.85 12.38
N ALA A 179 -5.54 -2.04 11.47
CA ALA A 179 -5.80 -2.50 10.11
C ALA A 179 -4.54 -2.53 9.22
N HIS A 180 -3.47 -1.83 9.60
CA HIS A 180 -2.23 -1.82 8.82
C HIS A 180 -0.99 -2.02 9.69
N GLY A 181 0.05 -2.61 9.06
CA GLY A 181 1.38 -2.81 9.60
C GLY A 181 2.46 -2.09 8.81
N ALA A 182 3.73 -2.36 9.14
CA ALA A 182 4.88 -1.75 8.47
C ALA A 182 4.87 -1.99 6.95
N GLY A 183 5.07 -0.93 6.19
CA GLY A 183 5.06 -0.94 4.72
C GLY A 183 3.75 -0.48 4.08
N SER A 184 2.73 -0.13 4.88
CA SER A 184 1.50 0.48 4.37
C SER A 184 1.73 1.89 3.83
N VAL A 185 0.88 2.29 2.89
CA VAL A 185 0.80 3.66 2.36
C VAL A 185 0.05 4.61 3.31
N CYS A 186 -0.65 4.06 4.31
CA CYS A 186 -1.47 4.81 5.28
C CYS A 186 -0.68 5.37 6.46
N GLY A 187 0.61 5.02 6.62
CA GLY A 187 1.49 5.55 7.67
C GLY A 187 2.96 5.33 7.37
N SER A 188 3.84 6.16 7.92
CA SER A 188 5.27 6.17 7.60
C SER A 188 6.19 5.68 8.74
N GLY A 189 5.68 5.56 9.96
CA GLY A 189 6.47 5.25 11.16
C GLY A 189 6.13 3.95 11.86
N MET A 190 5.31 3.08 11.24
CA MET A 190 4.85 1.84 11.86
C MET A 190 5.98 0.84 12.13
N ALA A 191 5.95 0.24 13.33
CA ALA A 191 6.89 -0.82 13.69
C ALA A 191 6.53 -2.15 13.00
N GLU A 192 7.51 -3.05 12.89
CA GLU A 192 7.34 -4.37 12.22
C GLU A 192 6.42 -5.35 12.98
N ARG A 193 6.18 -5.11 14.27
CA ARG A 193 5.26 -5.98 15.06
C ARG A 193 3.80 -5.69 14.68
N GLU A 194 2.96 -6.71 14.66
CA GLU A 194 1.58 -6.64 14.15
C GLU A 194 0.54 -6.27 15.20
N PHE A 195 0.91 -6.24 16.49
CA PHE A 195 0.03 -5.84 17.58
C PHE A 195 0.82 -5.16 18.71
N THR A 196 0.09 -4.48 19.57
CA THR A 196 0.65 -3.75 20.71
C THR A 196 -0.40 -3.69 21.83
N THR A 197 -0.18 -2.90 22.86
CA THR A 197 -1.20 -2.56 23.86
C THR A 197 -1.35 -1.05 24.00
N ILE A 198 -2.51 -0.60 24.47
CA ILE A 198 -2.76 0.83 24.74
C ILE A 198 -1.65 1.40 25.63
N GLY A 199 -1.22 0.68 26.65
CA GLY A 199 -0.17 1.13 27.57
C GLY A 199 1.20 1.28 26.91
N ILE A 200 1.56 0.43 25.95
CA ILE A 200 2.80 0.58 25.16
C ILE A 200 2.69 1.82 24.29
N GLU A 201 1.58 1.98 23.56
CA GLU A 201 1.39 3.14 22.67
C GLU A 201 1.37 4.46 23.44
N LYS A 202 0.71 4.54 24.58
CA LYS A 202 0.77 5.75 25.46
C LYS A 202 2.20 6.15 25.82
N ARG A 203 3.12 5.19 25.95
CA ARG A 203 4.52 5.46 26.34
C ARG A 203 5.45 5.75 25.16
N GLN A 204 5.17 5.20 23.98
CA GLN A 204 6.13 5.18 22.86
C GLN A 204 5.63 5.85 21.59
N ASN A 205 4.30 5.89 21.37
CA ASN A 205 3.73 6.43 20.15
C ASN A 205 3.86 7.97 20.12
N PRO A 206 4.47 8.52 19.07
CA PRO A 206 4.64 9.97 18.93
C PRO A 206 3.32 10.76 18.96
N GLY A 207 2.19 10.15 18.54
CA GLY A 207 0.88 10.76 18.64
C GLY A 207 0.45 10.99 20.09
N TYR A 208 0.66 10.01 20.96
CA TYR A 208 0.39 10.15 22.41
C TYR A 208 1.40 11.01 23.16
N GLN A 209 2.60 11.20 22.63
CA GLN A 209 3.63 12.04 23.26
C GLN A 209 3.41 13.54 23.06
N CYS A 210 2.42 13.93 22.26
CA CYS A 210 2.06 15.34 22.12
C CYS A 210 1.50 15.90 23.42
N THR A 211 2.07 17.01 23.90
CA THR A 211 1.74 17.61 25.22
C THR A 211 0.36 18.25 25.28
N SER A 212 -0.28 18.48 24.14
CA SER A 212 -1.61 19.08 24.04
C SER A 212 -2.25 18.76 22.67
N LYS A 213 -3.58 18.90 22.61
CA LYS A 213 -4.33 18.80 21.34
C LYS A 213 -3.78 19.76 20.27
N LYS A 214 -3.42 20.99 20.65
CA LYS A 214 -2.83 21.97 19.74
C LYS A 214 -1.49 21.48 19.18
N ALA A 215 -0.61 20.96 20.01
CA ALA A 215 0.69 20.43 19.57
C ALA A 215 0.52 19.20 18.63
N PHE A 216 -0.49 18.37 18.90
CA PHE A 216 -0.83 17.25 18.03
C PHE A 216 -1.30 17.74 16.65
N ILE A 217 -2.23 18.71 16.60
CA ILE A 217 -2.73 19.28 15.35
C ILE A 217 -1.56 19.92 14.56
N GLU A 218 -0.72 20.74 15.21
CA GLU A 218 0.43 21.37 14.56
C GLU A 218 1.41 20.33 13.99
N ARG A 219 1.57 19.19 14.65
CA ARG A 219 2.36 18.07 14.15
C ARG A 219 1.71 17.46 12.90
N LYS A 220 0.41 17.10 12.96
CA LYS A 220 -0.32 16.47 11.84
C LYS A 220 -0.37 17.36 10.60
N LEU A 221 -0.52 18.68 10.78
CA LEU A 221 -0.52 19.64 9.66
C LEU A 221 0.85 19.81 8.98
N LYS A 222 1.94 19.36 9.60
CA LYS A 222 3.29 19.37 9.01
C LYS A 222 3.63 18.06 8.29
N GLU A 223 2.82 17.02 8.46
CA GLU A 223 3.04 15.77 7.77
C GLU A 223 2.72 15.92 6.27
N ASN A 224 3.64 15.48 5.43
CA ASN A 224 3.44 15.47 3.97
C ASN A 224 3.11 14.05 3.51
N HIS A 225 1.88 13.82 3.17
CA HIS A 225 1.45 12.54 2.62
C HIS A 225 1.19 12.65 1.11
N TYR A 226 1.53 11.61 0.39
CA TYR A 226 1.27 11.53 -1.03
C TYR A 226 0.00 10.70 -1.25
N ILE A 227 -0.96 11.27 -1.97
CA ILE A 227 -2.21 10.59 -2.32
C ILE A 227 -2.01 9.95 -3.68
N ALA A 228 -1.94 8.62 -3.70
CA ALA A 228 -1.79 7.88 -4.95
C ALA A 228 -3.09 7.98 -5.78
N PRO A 229 -3.01 8.16 -7.10
CA PRO A 229 -4.21 8.35 -7.95
C PRO A 229 -5.23 7.21 -7.86
N TYR A 230 -4.81 5.99 -7.51
CA TYR A 230 -5.71 4.85 -7.40
C TYR A 230 -6.63 4.88 -6.16
N PHE A 231 -6.33 5.69 -5.14
CA PHE A 231 -7.14 5.80 -3.92
C PHE A 231 -8.60 6.16 -4.22
N SER A 232 -8.84 7.12 -5.10
CA SER A 232 -10.20 7.51 -5.49
C SER A 232 -11.01 6.35 -6.09
N LYS A 233 -10.33 5.42 -6.79
CA LYS A 233 -10.96 4.21 -7.33
C LYS A 233 -11.29 3.21 -6.23
N MET A 234 -10.40 3.04 -5.25
CA MET A 234 -10.65 2.17 -4.08
C MET A 234 -11.81 2.71 -3.25
N GLU A 235 -11.78 4.00 -2.92
CA GLU A 235 -12.88 4.67 -2.22
C GLU A 235 -14.23 4.47 -2.92
N GLN A 236 -14.29 4.73 -4.23
CA GLN A 236 -15.52 4.51 -5.01
C GLN A 236 -15.99 3.05 -4.94
N SER A 237 -15.07 2.10 -5.09
CA SER A 237 -15.40 0.67 -5.02
C SER A 237 -15.90 0.26 -3.63
N ASN A 238 -15.36 0.86 -2.57
CA ASN A 238 -15.75 0.60 -1.19
C ASN A 238 -16.97 1.41 -0.73
N VAL A 239 -17.53 2.30 -1.55
CA VAL A 239 -18.82 2.95 -1.36
C VAL A 239 -19.96 2.13 -2.00
N THR A 240 -19.77 1.73 -3.26
CA THR A 240 -20.81 1.04 -4.04
C THR A 240 -20.86 -0.47 -3.76
N GLY A 241 -19.79 -1.02 -3.24
CA GLY A 241 -19.60 -2.47 -3.15
C GLY A 241 -19.21 -3.07 -4.51
N MET A 242 -18.25 -3.93 -4.52
CA MET A 242 -17.89 -4.66 -5.72
C MET A 242 -18.57 -6.03 -5.68
N ASP A 243 -19.52 -6.25 -6.61
CA ASP A 243 -19.97 -7.60 -6.92
C ASP A 243 -18.76 -8.40 -7.39
N THR A 244 -18.47 -9.43 -6.65
CA THR A 244 -17.38 -10.40 -6.76
C THR A 244 -16.43 -10.16 -7.95
N PRO A 245 -15.28 -9.51 -7.75
CA PRO A 245 -14.25 -9.57 -8.77
C PRO A 245 -13.92 -11.04 -8.96
N LEU A 246 -13.99 -11.51 -10.19
CA LEU A 246 -13.55 -12.87 -10.51
C LEU A 246 -12.14 -13.04 -9.91
N PRO A 247 -11.87 -14.14 -9.19
CA PRO A 247 -10.52 -14.40 -8.68
C PRO A 247 -9.54 -14.27 -9.85
N PRO A 248 -8.31 -13.81 -9.59
CA PRO A 248 -7.35 -13.61 -10.66
C PRO A 248 -7.26 -14.91 -11.46
N VAL A 249 -7.50 -14.81 -12.75
CA VAL A 249 -7.25 -15.93 -13.67
C VAL A 249 -5.79 -16.35 -13.43
N ALA A 250 -5.56 -17.64 -13.21
CA ALA A 250 -4.21 -18.15 -12.98
C ALA A 250 -3.25 -17.50 -13.98
N CYS A 251 -2.24 -16.79 -13.49
CA CYS A 251 -1.35 -15.98 -14.32
C CYS A 251 -0.58 -16.89 -15.28
N GLN A 252 -1.08 -17.04 -16.51
CA GLN A 252 -0.56 -17.99 -17.48
C GLN A 252 0.75 -17.50 -18.08
N LYS A 253 1.66 -18.43 -18.34
CA LYS A 253 2.88 -18.11 -19.07
C LYS A 253 2.56 -17.82 -20.54
N LEU A 254 2.93 -16.63 -20.98
CA LEU A 254 2.77 -16.20 -22.37
C LEU A 254 3.88 -16.80 -23.25
N ALA A 255 3.60 -17.03 -24.53
CA ALA A 255 4.61 -17.41 -25.51
C ALA A 255 5.61 -16.25 -25.68
N GLN A 256 6.88 -16.55 -25.92
CA GLN A 256 7.94 -15.53 -25.97
C GLN A 256 7.81 -14.56 -27.14
N ASP A 257 7.21 -14.99 -28.24
CA ASP A 257 6.87 -14.14 -29.39
C ASP A 257 5.67 -13.21 -29.13
N ALA A 258 4.88 -13.49 -28.08
CA ALA A 258 3.77 -12.63 -27.67
C ALA A 258 4.19 -11.22 -27.26
N GLN A 259 5.45 -11.01 -26.84
CA GLN A 259 5.94 -9.68 -26.43
C GLN A 259 5.76 -8.63 -27.53
N SER A 260 6.23 -8.92 -28.74
CA SER A 260 6.13 -7.98 -29.86
C SER A 260 4.69 -7.81 -30.36
N ALA A 261 3.89 -8.87 -30.32
CA ALA A 261 2.48 -8.81 -30.65
C ALA A 261 1.69 -8.03 -29.59
N TRP A 262 2.02 -8.24 -28.31
CA TRP A 262 1.34 -7.60 -27.19
C TRP A 262 1.62 -6.08 -27.10
N GLN A 263 2.88 -5.67 -27.28
CA GLN A 263 3.27 -4.25 -27.34
C GLN A 263 2.77 -3.53 -28.61
N LYS A 264 2.51 -4.27 -29.69
CA LYS A 264 2.06 -3.73 -30.98
C LYS A 264 0.55 -3.89 -31.22
N SER A 265 -0.20 -4.42 -30.25
CA SER A 265 -1.66 -4.50 -30.36
C SER A 265 -2.25 -3.10 -30.58
N ALA A 266 -2.79 -2.87 -31.76
CA ALA A 266 -3.05 -1.53 -32.32
C ALA A 266 -4.19 -0.78 -31.61
N GLU A 267 -5.01 -1.44 -30.81
CA GLU A 267 -6.17 -0.79 -30.20
C GLU A 267 -5.94 -0.28 -28.78
N ARG A 268 -5.07 -0.95 -28.02
CA ARG A 268 -4.63 -0.48 -26.68
C ARG A 268 -3.25 -1.10 -26.38
N PRO A 269 -2.17 -0.31 -26.45
CA PRO A 269 -0.86 -0.81 -26.06
C PRO A 269 -0.87 -1.16 -24.56
N GLY A 270 -0.59 -2.41 -24.23
CA GLY A 270 -0.50 -2.87 -22.85
C GLY A 270 0.80 -2.42 -22.18
N VAL A 271 0.83 -2.45 -20.86
CA VAL A 271 2.03 -2.17 -20.03
C VAL A 271 2.69 -3.47 -19.62
N LEU A 272 4.00 -3.56 -19.82
CA LEU A 272 4.83 -4.67 -19.36
C LEU A 272 5.48 -4.30 -18.03
N ILE A 273 5.12 -5.00 -16.96
CA ILE A 273 5.66 -4.78 -15.61
C ILE A 273 6.70 -5.84 -15.29
N ASP A 274 7.94 -5.44 -15.09
CA ASP A 274 9.00 -6.31 -14.62
C ASP A 274 9.02 -6.34 -13.09
N VAL A 275 8.53 -7.44 -12.52
CA VAL A 275 8.46 -7.65 -11.06
C VAL A 275 9.70 -8.33 -10.48
N ARG A 276 10.73 -8.58 -11.31
CA ARG A 276 12.01 -9.11 -10.89
C ARG A 276 12.80 -8.06 -10.09
N SER A 277 13.87 -8.48 -9.46
CA SER A 277 14.73 -7.57 -8.69
C SER A 277 15.28 -6.41 -9.54
N HIS A 278 15.52 -5.28 -8.90
CA HIS A 278 16.13 -4.10 -9.56
C HIS A 278 17.48 -4.41 -10.22
N ALA A 279 18.27 -5.33 -9.64
CA ALA A 279 19.55 -5.74 -10.19
C ALA A 279 19.37 -6.50 -11.53
N GLN A 280 18.46 -7.47 -11.54
CA GLN A 280 18.14 -8.23 -12.75
C GLN A 280 17.57 -7.35 -13.86
N PHE A 281 16.70 -6.39 -13.50
CA PHE A 281 16.19 -5.41 -14.45
C PHE A 281 17.30 -4.58 -15.05
N ARG A 282 18.20 -4.03 -14.24
CA ARG A 282 19.34 -3.23 -14.75
C ARG A 282 20.27 -4.04 -15.64
N ASP A 283 20.50 -5.30 -15.30
CA ASP A 283 21.33 -6.19 -16.11
C ASP A 283 20.72 -6.49 -17.47
N CYS A 284 19.43 -6.85 -17.48
CA CYS A 284 18.74 -7.18 -18.72
C CYS A 284 17.22 -7.07 -18.57
N HIS A 285 16.55 -6.28 -19.41
CA HIS A 285 15.09 -6.15 -19.43
C HIS A 285 14.53 -6.02 -20.85
N TYR A 286 13.21 -6.18 -20.97
CA TYR A 286 12.49 -5.92 -22.22
C TYR A 286 12.32 -4.42 -22.41
N PRO A 287 12.57 -3.86 -23.62
CA PRO A 287 12.34 -2.46 -23.92
C PRO A 287 10.91 -2.01 -23.56
N GLY A 288 10.82 -0.85 -22.93
CA GLY A 288 9.55 -0.27 -22.51
C GLY A 288 8.89 -0.94 -21.30
N SER A 289 9.55 -1.92 -20.65
CA SER A 289 9.04 -2.48 -19.39
C SER A 289 9.31 -1.55 -18.21
N LEU A 290 8.36 -1.51 -17.28
CA LEU A 290 8.44 -0.76 -16.02
C LEU A 290 8.86 -1.71 -14.88
N ASN A 291 9.94 -1.39 -14.17
CA ASN A 291 10.40 -2.21 -13.05
C ASN A 291 9.67 -1.87 -11.76
N LEU A 292 8.74 -2.72 -11.36
CA LEU A 292 8.00 -2.61 -10.09
C LEU A 292 8.02 -3.96 -9.33
N PRO A 293 9.12 -4.29 -8.65
CA PRO A 293 9.17 -5.47 -7.79
C PRO A 293 8.10 -5.44 -6.69
N GLY A 294 7.64 -6.60 -6.24
CA GLY A 294 6.51 -6.79 -5.34
C GLY A 294 6.44 -5.82 -4.16
N GLY A 295 7.58 -5.54 -3.50
CA GLY A 295 7.64 -4.56 -2.40
C GLY A 295 7.40 -3.09 -2.79
N LEU A 296 7.41 -2.74 -4.10
CA LEU A 296 7.10 -1.39 -4.60
C LEU A 296 5.82 -1.34 -5.44
N LEU A 297 5.20 -2.48 -5.70
CA LEU A 297 4.02 -2.57 -6.56
C LEU A 297 2.82 -1.82 -5.95
N SER A 298 2.51 -2.04 -4.67
CA SER A 298 1.47 -1.30 -3.96
C SER A 298 1.81 0.18 -3.77
N ALA A 299 3.07 0.49 -3.40
CA ALA A 299 3.49 1.86 -3.13
C ALA A 299 3.50 2.76 -4.38
N TYR A 300 3.80 2.18 -5.54
CA TYR A 300 4.01 2.97 -6.76
C TYR A 300 3.17 2.52 -7.96
N GLY A 301 2.59 1.31 -7.97
CA GLY A 301 1.78 0.84 -9.08
C GLY A 301 0.68 1.83 -9.48
N GLY A 302 -0.04 2.35 -8.50
CA GLY A 302 -1.13 3.30 -8.73
C GLY A 302 -0.71 4.68 -9.27
N TRP A 303 0.59 5.00 -9.28
CA TRP A 303 1.13 6.21 -9.92
C TRP A 303 1.45 6.01 -11.40
N PHE A 304 1.73 4.78 -11.81
CA PHE A 304 2.24 4.46 -13.15
C PHE A 304 1.24 3.68 -14.01
N LEU A 305 0.21 3.09 -13.40
CA LEU A 305 -0.72 2.17 -14.07
C LEU A 305 -2.11 2.77 -14.20
N ASP A 306 -2.72 2.52 -15.34
CA ASP A 306 -4.11 2.86 -15.64
C ASP A 306 -4.97 1.58 -15.58
N TYR A 307 -6.18 1.68 -15.04
CA TYR A 307 -7.12 0.55 -14.93
C TYR A 307 -7.64 0.02 -16.27
N SER A 308 -7.63 0.85 -17.31
CA SER A 308 -8.09 0.49 -18.63
C SER A 308 -7.03 -0.19 -19.49
N THR A 309 -5.77 -0.19 -19.03
CA THR A 309 -4.62 -0.70 -19.79
C THR A 309 -4.35 -2.16 -19.40
N PRO A 310 -4.29 -3.09 -20.39
CA PRO A 310 -3.88 -4.47 -20.12
C PRO A 310 -2.46 -4.55 -19.57
N ILE A 311 -2.26 -5.43 -18.60
CA ILE A 311 -0.97 -5.63 -17.93
C ILE A 311 -0.44 -7.02 -18.28
N ALA A 312 0.84 -7.13 -18.65
CA ALA A 312 1.58 -8.37 -18.62
C ALA A 312 2.78 -8.25 -17.69
N LEU A 313 3.18 -9.36 -17.07
CA LEU A 313 4.27 -9.37 -16.09
C LEU A 313 5.54 -9.94 -16.71
N VAL A 314 6.71 -9.52 -16.24
CA VAL A 314 7.99 -10.22 -16.42
C VAL A 314 8.42 -10.74 -15.05
N ALA A 315 8.54 -12.05 -14.91
CA ALA A 315 8.83 -12.70 -13.64
C ALA A 315 9.85 -13.84 -13.80
N ASP A 316 10.54 -14.19 -12.72
CA ASP A 316 11.49 -15.31 -12.70
C ASP A 316 10.80 -16.67 -12.59
N SER A 317 9.62 -16.70 -12.00
CA SER A 317 8.86 -17.93 -11.73
C SER A 317 7.35 -17.70 -11.85
N HIS A 318 6.62 -18.81 -12.01
CA HIS A 318 5.15 -18.80 -11.95
C HIS A 318 4.64 -18.28 -10.61
N GLN A 319 5.29 -18.66 -9.50
CA GLN A 319 4.93 -18.20 -8.17
C GLN A 319 5.03 -16.68 -8.06
N GLN A 320 6.15 -16.06 -8.45
CA GLN A 320 6.34 -14.61 -8.42
C GLN A 320 5.29 -13.88 -9.28
N ALA A 321 5.00 -14.43 -10.46
CA ALA A 321 3.97 -13.87 -11.35
C ALA A 321 2.57 -13.93 -10.71
N THR A 322 2.24 -15.05 -10.07
CA THR A 322 0.95 -15.24 -9.38
C THR A 322 0.81 -14.28 -8.20
N GLU A 323 1.80 -14.20 -7.33
CA GLU A 323 1.81 -13.30 -6.18
C GLU A 323 1.65 -11.83 -6.60
N SER A 324 2.37 -11.42 -7.66
CA SER A 324 2.26 -10.04 -8.20
C SER A 324 0.90 -9.79 -8.88
N SER A 325 0.36 -10.77 -9.57
CA SER A 325 -0.97 -10.70 -10.18
C SER A 325 -2.07 -10.56 -9.13
N GLU A 326 -2.00 -11.33 -8.06
CA GLU A 326 -2.93 -11.25 -6.93
C GLU A 326 -2.83 -9.90 -6.22
N GLN A 327 -1.62 -9.37 -6.04
CA GLN A 327 -1.42 -8.04 -5.44
C GLN A 327 -2.09 -6.95 -6.30
N LEU A 328 -1.88 -6.96 -7.62
CA LEU A 328 -2.53 -6.04 -8.54
C LEU A 328 -4.07 -6.19 -8.51
N TRP A 329 -4.56 -7.41 -8.46
CA TRP A 329 -5.98 -7.69 -8.37
C TRP A 329 -6.61 -7.10 -7.10
N ARG A 330 -5.95 -7.22 -5.93
CA ARG A 330 -6.41 -6.59 -4.67
C ARG A 330 -6.46 -5.06 -4.75
N MET A 331 -5.64 -4.46 -5.61
CA MET A 331 -5.66 -3.03 -5.94
C MET A 331 -6.65 -2.69 -7.07
N GLY A 332 -7.48 -3.63 -7.53
CA GLY A 332 -8.50 -3.40 -8.55
C GLY A 332 -8.07 -3.56 -10.01
N TYR A 333 -6.81 -3.95 -10.30
CA TYR A 333 -6.36 -4.21 -11.66
C TYR A 333 -6.80 -5.59 -12.12
N GLN A 334 -7.74 -5.64 -13.05
CA GLN A 334 -8.37 -6.90 -13.50
C GLN A 334 -7.85 -7.41 -14.87
N GLN A 335 -7.19 -6.54 -15.65
CA GLN A 335 -6.75 -6.88 -17.01
C GLN A 335 -5.32 -7.41 -17.03
N ILE A 336 -5.06 -8.53 -16.34
CA ILE A 336 -3.74 -9.17 -16.30
C ILE A 336 -3.72 -10.30 -17.31
N SER A 337 -2.94 -10.12 -18.40
CA SER A 337 -2.89 -11.03 -19.55
C SER A 337 -2.04 -12.28 -19.31
N GLY A 338 -1.12 -12.24 -18.34
CA GLY A 338 -0.20 -13.33 -18.05
C GLY A 338 1.24 -12.84 -17.81
N TYR A 339 2.22 -13.74 -17.90
CA TYR A 339 3.60 -13.38 -17.65
C TYR A 339 4.59 -13.96 -18.68
N LEU A 340 5.70 -13.24 -18.84
CA LEU A 340 6.88 -13.63 -19.59
C LEU A 340 8.02 -13.98 -18.63
N THR A 341 8.89 -14.89 -19.02
CA THR A 341 10.18 -15.10 -18.33
C THR A 341 11.28 -14.49 -19.15
N MET A 342 12.26 -13.84 -18.50
CA MET A 342 13.47 -13.42 -19.19
C MET A 342 14.33 -14.64 -19.49
N VAL A 343 14.57 -14.94 -20.76
CA VAL A 343 15.48 -16.02 -21.17
C VAL A 343 16.91 -15.48 -21.14
N PRO A 344 17.80 -16.09 -20.34
CA PRO A 344 19.22 -15.75 -20.42
C PRO A 344 19.77 -16.22 -21.78
N LYS A 345 20.31 -15.28 -22.57
CA LYS A 345 21.00 -15.49 -23.85
C LYS A 345 20.52 -16.66 -24.72
N PRO A 346 19.90 -16.40 -25.83
CA PRO A 346 19.97 -17.31 -26.95
C PRO A 346 21.11 -16.87 -27.87
N ASP A 347 22.00 -17.77 -28.17
CA ASP A 347 23.00 -17.61 -29.24
C ASP A 347 22.36 -17.51 -30.64
N THR A 348 21.03 -17.52 -30.75
CA THR A 348 20.32 -17.74 -32.03
C THR A 348 19.04 -16.91 -32.27
N ILE A 349 18.72 -15.85 -31.52
CA ILE A 349 17.51 -15.04 -31.79
C ILE A 349 17.89 -13.58 -32.06
N GLU A 350 17.92 -13.26 -33.33
CA GLU A 350 18.19 -11.94 -33.92
C GLU A 350 17.16 -10.84 -33.60
N ALA A 351 16.14 -11.06 -32.83
CA ALA A 351 14.99 -10.13 -32.81
C ALA A 351 14.58 -9.57 -31.45
N TYR A 352 15.14 -9.98 -30.36
CA TYR A 352 14.71 -9.42 -29.08
C TYR A 352 15.68 -8.31 -28.64
N HIS A 353 15.31 -7.07 -28.95
CA HIS A 353 15.97 -5.91 -28.38
C HIS A 353 15.90 -6.01 -26.86
N ARG A 354 17.03 -6.26 -26.22
CA ARG A 354 17.18 -6.19 -24.79
C ARG A 354 17.85 -4.89 -24.45
N GLN A 355 17.44 -4.31 -23.36
CA GLN A 355 18.06 -3.11 -22.81
C GLN A 355 18.69 -3.43 -21.46
N HIS A 356 19.63 -2.61 -21.06
CA HIS A 356 20.23 -2.59 -19.74
C HIS A 356 20.24 -1.15 -19.23
N VAL A 357 20.35 -0.97 -17.93
CA VAL A 357 20.54 0.35 -17.31
C VAL A 357 21.89 0.38 -16.65
N ASN A 358 22.72 1.33 -17.06
CA ASN A 358 24.02 1.52 -16.44
C ASN A 358 23.85 1.88 -14.95
N ALA A 359 24.82 1.39 -14.18
CA ALA A 359 24.90 1.67 -12.75
C ALA A 359 26.16 2.47 -12.47
N VAL A 360 26.03 3.57 -11.72
CA VAL A 360 27.15 4.44 -11.34
C VAL A 360 27.34 4.44 -9.82
N THR A 361 28.60 4.58 -9.41
CA THR A 361 29.02 4.60 -8.00
C THR A 361 29.15 6.03 -7.48
N ALA A 362 29.29 6.20 -6.16
CA ALA A 362 29.37 7.51 -5.51
C ALA A 362 30.54 8.37 -6.01
N ASP A 363 31.70 7.76 -6.26
CA ASP A 363 32.88 8.45 -6.82
C ASP A 363 32.61 9.05 -8.20
N LYS A 364 31.82 8.36 -9.04
CA LYS A 364 31.44 8.87 -10.37
C LYS A 364 30.42 10.00 -10.27
N VAL A 365 29.48 9.91 -9.34
CA VAL A 365 28.54 11.01 -9.09
C VAL A 365 29.27 12.23 -8.57
N ASP A 366 30.21 12.07 -7.62
CA ASP A 366 31.05 13.16 -7.10
C ASP A 366 31.89 13.82 -8.20
N GLU A 367 32.49 13.01 -9.10
CA GLU A 367 33.21 13.52 -10.28
C GLU A 367 32.31 14.44 -11.13
N HIS A 368 31.06 14.02 -11.39
CA HIS A 368 30.11 14.81 -12.17
C HIS A 368 29.62 16.06 -11.45
N ILE A 369 29.47 16.02 -10.12
CA ILE A 369 29.07 17.20 -9.32
C ILE A 369 30.22 18.24 -9.29
N ARG A 370 31.47 17.80 -9.10
CA ARG A 370 32.65 18.69 -9.08
C ARG A 370 33.03 19.26 -10.42
N ALA A 371 32.80 18.51 -11.50
CA ALA A 371 33.06 18.91 -12.87
C ALA A 371 31.82 18.70 -13.75
N PRO A 372 30.77 19.53 -13.57
CA PRO A 372 29.50 19.33 -14.21
C PRO A 372 29.61 19.44 -15.73
N ARG A 373 29.15 18.42 -16.43
CA ARG A 373 29.00 18.45 -17.89
C ARG A 373 27.70 19.17 -18.22
N ALA A 374 27.70 20.04 -19.23
CA ALA A 374 26.53 20.81 -19.63
C ALA A 374 25.28 19.95 -19.94
N ASN A 375 25.50 18.70 -20.34
CA ASN A 375 24.44 17.74 -20.70
C ASN A 375 24.12 16.72 -19.59
N TRP A 376 24.65 16.84 -18.39
CA TRP A 376 24.39 15.91 -17.28
C TRP A 376 23.53 16.56 -16.18
N GLN A 377 22.68 15.75 -15.54
CA GLN A 377 21.85 16.17 -14.40
C GLN A 377 21.63 15.01 -13.43
N LEU A 378 21.88 15.23 -12.15
CA LEU A 378 21.41 14.34 -11.08
C LEU A 378 19.92 14.58 -10.85
N LEU A 379 19.10 13.52 -10.86
CA LEU A 379 17.67 13.58 -10.59
C LEU A 379 17.33 12.76 -9.34
N ASP A 380 16.98 13.46 -8.28
CA ASP A 380 16.56 12.85 -7.00
C ASP A 380 15.06 12.56 -7.04
N VAL A 381 14.68 11.29 -6.81
CA VAL A 381 13.27 10.86 -6.83
C VAL A 381 12.74 10.49 -5.46
N ARG A 382 13.37 10.95 -4.40
CA ARG A 382 12.92 10.75 -3.02
C ARG A 382 11.68 11.58 -2.68
N LYS A 383 11.06 11.29 -1.53
CA LYS A 383 10.04 12.17 -0.94
C LYS A 383 10.69 13.50 -0.53
N GLN A 384 9.88 14.57 -0.50
CA GLN A 384 10.34 15.91 -0.12
C GLN A 384 11.04 15.94 1.25
N GLU A 385 10.48 15.27 2.26
CA GLU A 385 11.03 15.20 3.62
C GLU A 385 12.42 14.50 3.65
N GLU A 386 12.63 13.50 2.79
CA GLU A 386 13.93 12.83 2.68
C GLU A 386 14.98 13.76 2.09
N VAL A 387 14.57 14.64 1.18
CA VAL A 387 15.45 15.65 0.54
C VAL A 387 15.78 16.75 1.56
N GLU A 388 14.80 17.28 2.27
CA GLU A 388 14.99 18.31 3.29
C GLU A 388 15.94 17.87 4.41
N ASN A 389 15.90 16.59 4.77
CA ASN A 389 16.81 16.04 5.80
C ASN A 389 18.25 15.82 5.30
N ASN A 390 18.43 15.46 4.01
CA ASN A 390 19.72 15.21 3.39
C ASN A 390 19.63 15.47 1.89
N GLU A 391 20.16 16.57 1.42
CA GLU A 391 20.13 16.99 0.03
C GLU A 391 21.35 16.46 -0.76
N PHE A 392 21.17 16.17 -2.04
CA PHE A 392 22.28 16.03 -2.99
C PHE A 392 22.59 17.39 -3.63
N ASP A 393 23.83 17.78 -3.61
CA ASP A 393 24.26 19.01 -4.27
C ASP A 393 23.86 19.03 -5.74
N GLN A 394 23.25 20.13 -6.19
CA GLN A 394 22.87 20.40 -7.58
C GLN A 394 21.86 19.38 -8.19
N ALA A 395 21.22 18.52 -7.39
CA ALA A 395 20.21 17.63 -7.90
C ALA A 395 18.93 18.40 -8.28
N LYS A 396 18.32 17.99 -9.39
CA LYS A 396 16.92 18.31 -9.66
C LYS A 396 16.06 17.34 -8.86
N HIS A 397 15.07 17.83 -8.15
CA HIS A 397 14.13 16.98 -7.40
C HIS A 397 12.81 16.81 -8.16
N ILE A 398 12.38 15.57 -8.34
CA ILE A 398 11.03 15.18 -8.75
C ILE A 398 10.66 13.91 -7.99
N TYR A 399 9.70 13.97 -7.09
CA TYR A 399 9.23 12.78 -6.39
C TYR A 399 8.79 11.68 -7.38
N LEU A 400 9.17 10.43 -7.11
CA LEU A 400 8.92 9.29 -8.00
C LEU A 400 7.46 9.19 -8.44
N GLY A 401 6.49 9.38 -7.52
CA GLY A 401 5.07 9.33 -7.85
C GLY A 401 4.63 10.42 -8.85
N TYR A 402 5.25 11.60 -8.81
CA TYR A 402 4.93 12.69 -9.74
C TYR A 402 5.71 12.60 -11.07
N LEU A 403 6.60 11.63 -11.21
CA LEU A 403 7.39 11.49 -12.43
C LEU A 403 6.52 11.31 -13.70
N PRO A 404 5.40 10.56 -13.68
CA PRO A 404 4.52 10.46 -14.84
C PRO A 404 3.97 11.81 -15.33
N GLU A 405 3.59 12.67 -14.40
CA GLU A 405 3.06 14.01 -14.72
C GLU A 405 4.16 14.99 -15.11
N MET A 406 5.33 14.88 -14.49
CA MET A 406 6.39 15.88 -14.60
C MET A 406 7.50 15.54 -15.61
N CYS A 407 7.56 14.31 -16.13
CA CYS A 407 8.62 13.90 -17.04
C CYS A 407 8.68 14.74 -18.33
N HIS A 408 7.57 15.35 -18.76
CA HIS A 408 7.52 16.25 -19.90
C HIS A 408 8.36 17.54 -19.71
N GLN A 409 8.73 17.87 -18.47
CA GLN A 409 9.60 19.01 -18.12
C GLN A 409 11.09 18.66 -18.18
N LEU A 410 11.40 17.40 -18.48
CA LEU A 410 12.78 16.91 -18.62
C LEU A 410 13.18 16.94 -20.09
N ASP A 411 14.40 17.39 -20.35
CA ASP A 411 14.99 17.40 -21.70
C ASP A 411 15.49 16.01 -22.05
N LYS A 412 14.87 15.34 -23.02
CA LYS A 412 15.24 13.98 -23.45
C LYS A 412 16.65 13.87 -24.02
N SER A 413 17.27 14.97 -24.44
CA SER A 413 18.65 14.99 -24.94
C SER A 413 19.69 14.95 -23.82
N ARG A 414 19.29 15.21 -22.55
CA ARG A 414 20.18 15.18 -21.40
C ARG A 414 20.46 13.77 -20.90
N HIS A 415 21.61 13.62 -20.25
CA HIS A 415 21.97 12.45 -19.48
C HIS A 415 21.52 12.61 -18.04
N TYR A 416 20.65 11.72 -17.54
CA TYR A 416 20.15 11.73 -16.18
C TYR A 416 20.74 10.59 -15.38
N THR A 417 21.37 10.93 -14.24
CA THR A 417 21.70 9.96 -13.20
C THR A 417 20.60 10.00 -12.13
N LEU A 418 19.92 8.89 -11.93
CA LEU A 418 18.78 8.77 -11.00
C LEU A 418 19.26 8.40 -9.61
N ALA A 419 18.81 9.14 -8.59
CA ALA A 419 19.15 8.90 -7.19
C ALA A 419 17.90 8.77 -6.32
N CYS A 420 18.01 7.98 -5.23
CA CYS A 420 17.00 7.90 -4.18
C CYS A 420 17.66 7.59 -2.82
N GLY A 421 17.01 6.85 -1.90
CA GLY A 421 17.63 6.40 -0.65
C GLY A 421 18.69 5.30 -0.86
N SER A 422 18.39 4.28 -1.72
CA SER A 422 19.20 3.05 -1.86
C SER A 422 19.40 2.56 -3.29
N GLY A 423 18.91 3.29 -4.31
CA GLY A 423 18.94 2.88 -5.72
C GLY A 423 17.72 2.11 -6.21
N LYS A 424 16.82 1.67 -5.31
CA LYS A 424 15.61 0.91 -5.70
C LYS A 424 14.61 1.79 -6.46
N ARG A 425 14.11 2.87 -5.89
CA ARG A 425 13.21 3.85 -6.52
C ARG A 425 13.86 4.50 -7.75
N ALA A 426 15.16 4.73 -7.73
CA ALA A 426 15.92 5.22 -8.88
C ALA A 426 15.84 4.27 -10.07
N THR A 427 15.84 2.94 -9.85
CA THR A 427 15.65 1.95 -10.93
C THR A 427 14.24 2.00 -11.50
N VAL A 428 13.21 2.19 -10.65
CA VAL A 428 11.83 2.42 -11.13
C VAL A 428 11.78 3.66 -12.03
N ALA A 429 12.34 4.78 -11.57
CA ALA A 429 12.38 6.03 -12.35
C ALA A 429 13.11 5.85 -13.68
N ALA A 430 14.26 5.15 -13.67
CA ALA A 430 15.03 4.84 -14.89
C ALA A 430 14.18 4.02 -15.88
N SER A 431 13.52 2.97 -15.42
CA SER A 431 12.65 2.15 -16.27
C SER A 431 11.53 2.97 -16.92
N TYR A 432 10.92 3.87 -16.15
CA TYR A 432 9.88 4.76 -16.67
C TYR A 432 10.43 5.74 -17.71
N LEU A 433 11.53 6.44 -17.43
CA LEU A 433 12.11 7.39 -18.37
C LEU A 433 12.55 6.70 -19.68
N LEU A 434 13.13 5.51 -19.61
CA LEU A 434 13.47 4.71 -20.79
C LEU A 434 12.22 4.37 -21.62
N ALA A 435 11.12 3.97 -20.95
CA ALA A 435 9.85 3.72 -21.61
C ALA A 435 9.24 4.98 -22.26
N GLN A 436 9.56 6.19 -21.74
CA GLN A 436 9.18 7.47 -22.31
C GLN A 436 10.15 7.96 -23.42
N GLY A 437 11.14 7.16 -23.80
CA GLY A 437 12.07 7.46 -24.89
C GLY A 437 13.24 8.36 -24.49
N PHE A 438 13.63 8.38 -23.22
CA PHE A 438 14.94 8.92 -22.79
C PHE A 438 16.01 7.88 -23.07
N GLU A 439 17.10 8.26 -23.73
CA GLU A 439 18.14 7.32 -24.14
C GLU A 439 19.32 7.28 -23.17
N ASN A 440 19.57 8.37 -22.47
CA ASN A 440 20.75 8.54 -21.63
C ASN A 440 20.35 8.58 -20.14
N VAL A 441 20.13 7.39 -19.58
CA VAL A 441 19.70 7.24 -18.19
C VAL A 441 20.58 6.21 -17.50
N ASP A 442 21.10 6.54 -16.32
CA ASP A 442 21.77 5.59 -15.43
C ASP A 442 21.25 5.70 -13.98
N VAL A 443 21.63 4.75 -13.14
CA VAL A 443 21.19 4.65 -11.75
C VAL A 443 22.38 4.76 -10.81
N PHE A 444 22.31 5.71 -9.86
CA PHE A 444 23.24 5.79 -8.75
C PHE A 444 22.96 4.65 -7.76
N ILE A 445 23.82 3.61 -7.75
CA ILE A 445 23.68 2.44 -6.89
C ILE A 445 23.98 2.82 -5.44
N GLY A 446 23.12 2.36 -4.51
CA GLY A 446 23.20 2.72 -3.10
C GLY A 446 22.76 4.16 -2.82
N SER A 447 22.75 5.04 -3.83
CA SER A 447 22.19 6.40 -3.76
C SER A 447 22.62 7.15 -2.48
N MET A 448 21.69 7.71 -1.71
CA MET A 448 22.01 8.49 -0.49
C MET A 448 22.77 7.66 0.55
N GLN A 449 22.46 6.38 0.73
CA GLN A 449 23.22 5.51 1.64
C GLN A 449 24.69 5.37 1.23
N ALA A 450 24.95 5.15 -0.05
CA ALA A 450 26.32 5.08 -0.58
C ALA A 450 26.99 6.46 -0.55
N TRP A 451 26.24 7.54 -0.80
CA TRP A 451 26.75 8.91 -0.76
C TRP A 451 27.24 9.29 0.63
N GLN A 452 26.44 9.03 1.67
CA GLN A 452 26.82 9.29 3.05
C GLN A 452 28.07 8.50 3.48
N SER A 453 28.17 7.23 3.05
CA SER A 453 29.35 6.42 3.33
C SER A 453 30.60 6.87 2.58
N TYR A 454 30.45 7.45 1.39
CA TYR A 454 31.54 7.97 0.59
C TYR A 454 32.11 9.29 1.13
N GLN A 455 31.27 10.10 1.76
CA GLN A 455 31.66 11.40 2.35
C GLN A 455 32.35 11.27 3.71
N GLN A 456 32.27 10.12 4.39
CA GLN A 456 32.96 9.82 5.66
C GLN A 456 34.41 9.41 5.43
#